data_eed4fea322a340cf6979bb85c6196a17
#
_entry.id   eed4fea322a340cf6979bb85c6196a17
#
_cell.length_a   1.000
_cell.length_b   1.000
_cell.length_c   1.000
_cell.angle_alpha   90.00
_cell.angle_beta   90.00
_cell.angle_gamma   90.00
#
_symmetry.space_group_name_H-M   'P 1'
#
loop_
_entity.id
_entity.type
_entity.pdbx_description
1 polymer ?
#
loop_
_entity_poly.entity_id
_entity_poly.type
_entity_poly.pdbx_seq_one_letter_code
_entity_poly.pdbx_strand_id
1 'polypeptide(L)'
;MELPYAQRLSAWVERLAPAASEELRLAARAQHICRWVIPRESYPPGRIGYLKWREDLKQFHARKAGEILRQLGYEEAAVARVQELIRKRNFPRTAESCVLEDALCLMFLETQFAETTAKTGDEKMLGILQKTWRKMSPQAREIALTLPMGTGQRALVEKALAGFTS
;
A
#
# COMPACT_ATOMS: atom_id res chain seq x y z
N MET A 1 4.34 14.27 -8.04
CA MET A 1 4.20 13.58 -6.74
C MET A 1 4.03 12.06 -6.86
N GLU A 2 3.47 11.56 -7.93
CA GLU A 2 3.19 10.12 -8.13
C GLU A 2 4.43 9.28 -8.50
N LEU A 3 5.36 9.84 -9.29
CA LEU A 3 6.55 9.10 -9.73
C LEU A 3 7.48 8.73 -8.58
N PRO A 4 7.84 9.64 -7.65
CA PRO A 4 8.65 9.29 -6.48
C PRO A 4 7.97 8.23 -5.58
N TYR A 5 6.64 8.29 -5.44
CA TYR A 5 5.86 7.28 -4.75
C TYR A 5 6.01 5.91 -5.42
N ALA A 6 5.79 5.84 -6.73
CA ALA A 6 5.87 4.61 -7.50
C ALA A 6 7.28 4.00 -7.48
N GLN A 7 8.33 4.84 -7.58
CA GLN A 7 9.72 4.39 -7.49
C GLN A 7 10.05 3.79 -6.12
N ARG A 8 9.62 4.45 -5.05
CA ARG A 8 9.86 3.99 -3.67
C ARG A 8 9.10 2.69 -3.37
N LEU A 9 7.85 2.56 -3.83
CA LEU A 9 7.09 1.33 -3.68
C LEU A 9 7.74 0.17 -4.46
N SER A 10 8.23 0.43 -5.68
CA SER A 10 8.99 -0.56 -6.45
C SER A 10 10.25 -1.02 -5.70
N ALA A 11 11.01 -0.09 -5.11
CA ALA A 11 12.19 -0.42 -4.32
C ALA A 11 11.86 -1.30 -3.09
N TRP A 12 10.72 -1.06 -2.43
CA TRP A 12 10.25 -1.93 -1.35
C TRP A 12 9.92 -3.35 -1.84
N VAL A 13 9.25 -3.47 -2.98
CA VAL A 13 8.96 -4.79 -3.57
C VAL A 13 10.25 -5.53 -3.92
N GLU A 14 11.23 -4.87 -4.53
CA GLU A 14 12.53 -5.46 -4.86
C GLU A 14 13.30 -5.91 -3.62
N ARG A 15 13.24 -5.13 -2.53
CA ARG A 15 13.89 -5.48 -1.25
C ARG A 15 13.22 -6.68 -0.57
N LEU A 16 11.90 -6.77 -0.61
CA LEU A 16 11.14 -7.86 0.02
C LEU A 16 11.19 -9.15 -0.80
N ALA A 17 11.19 -9.03 -2.12
CA ALA A 17 11.18 -10.14 -3.05
C ALA A 17 12.09 -9.84 -4.27
N PRO A 18 13.41 -10.07 -4.17
CA PRO A 18 14.33 -9.81 -5.28
C PRO A 18 13.99 -10.59 -6.55
N ALA A 19 13.36 -11.76 -6.40
CA ALA A 19 12.88 -12.61 -7.49
C ALA A 19 11.39 -12.36 -7.86
N ALA A 20 10.83 -11.18 -7.51
CA ALA A 20 9.46 -10.82 -7.86
C ALA A 20 9.19 -10.96 -9.35
N SER A 21 7.99 -11.41 -9.72
CA SER A 21 7.56 -11.45 -11.11
C SER A 21 7.51 -10.03 -11.72
N GLU A 22 7.54 -9.97 -13.03
CA GLU A 22 7.35 -8.71 -13.75
C GLU A 22 6.00 -8.10 -13.43
N GLU A 23 4.96 -8.92 -13.33
CA GLU A 23 3.60 -8.49 -13.02
C GLU A 23 3.50 -7.83 -11.63
N LEU A 24 4.20 -8.36 -10.61
CA LEU A 24 4.25 -7.74 -9.29
C LEU A 24 4.96 -6.39 -9.34
N ARG A 25 6.08 -6.28 -10.07
CA ARG A 25 6.81 -5.02 -10.26
C ARG A 25 5.96 -3.98 -10.98
N LEU A 26 5.26 -4.39 -12.04
CA LEU A 26 4.31 -3.54 -12.77
C LEU A 26 3.15 -3.09 -11.89
N ALA A 27 2.58 -3.98 -11.09
CA ALA A 27 1.51 -3.66 -10.16
C ALA A 27 1.96 -2.64 -9.09
N ALA A 28 3.16 -2.80 -8.53
CA ALA A 28 3.73 -1.83 -7.59
C ALA A 28 3.92 -0.46 -8.26
N ARG A 29 4.43 -0.44 -9.48
CA ARG A 29 4.64 0.80 -10.24
C ARG A 29 3.34 1.55 -10.53
N ALA A 30 2.25 0.82 -10.76
CA ALA A 30 0.95 1.36 -11.16
C ALA A 30 -0.03 1.60 -10.00
N GLN A 31 0.36 1.36 -8.73
CA GLN A 31 -0.54 1.46 -7.56
C GLN A 31 -1.27 2.80 -7.41
N HIS A 32 -0.66 3.89 -7.87
CA HIS A 32 -1.24 5.24 -7.81
C HIS A 32 -1.26 5.94 -9.18
N ILE A 33 -1.25 5.16 -10.27
CA ILE A 33 -1.20 5.72 -11.61
C ILE A 33 -2.36 6.69 -11.88
N CYS A 34 -2.05 7.91 -12.29
CA CYS A 34 -3.03 8.97 -12.57
C CYS A 34 -4.02 9.22 -11.41
N ARG A 35 -3.59 9.11 -10.15
CA ARG A 35 -4.46 9.24 -8.96
C ARG A 35 -5.21 10.58 -8.93
N TRP A 36 -4.64 11.63 -9.50
CA TRP A 36 -5.24 12.97 -9.58
C TRP A 36 -6.54 13.04 -10.39
N VAL A 37 -6.82 12.04 -11.23
CA VAL A 37 -8.04 11.99 -12.05
C VAL A 37 -9.30 11.79 -11.21
N ILE A 38 -9.16 11.16 -10.04
CA ILE A 38 -10.27 10.95 -9.11
C ILE A 38 -9.90 11.59 -7.75
N PRO A 39 -10.12 12.91 -7.60
CA PRO A 39 -9.78 13.62 -6.38
C PRO A 39 -10.70 13.21 -5.22
N ARG A 40 -10.18 13.25 -3.98
CA ARG A 40 -10.92 12.87 -2.77
C ARG A 40 -12.16 13.74 -2.55
N GLU A 41 -12.06 14.99 -2.93
CA GLU A 41 -13.10 16.03 -2.77
C GLU A 41 -14.34 15.74 -3.60
N SER A 42 -14.25 14.90 -4.63
CA SER A 42 -15.39 14.43 -5.43
C SER A 42 -16.31 13.45 -4.71
N TYR A 43 -15.97 13.06 -3.49
CA TYR A 43 -16.72 12.10 -2.69
C TYR A 43 -17.18 12.72 -1.36
N PRO A 44 -18.31 12.27 -0.81
CA PRO A 44 -18.80 12.76 0.48
C PRO A 44 -17.75 12.65 1.58
N PRO A 45 -17.75 13.58 2.56
CA PRO A 45 -16.89 13.47 3.73
C PRO A 45 -17.22 12.23 4.57
N GLY A 46 -16.32 11.87 5.49
CA GLY A 46 -16.50 10.75 6.40
C GLY A 46 -16.07 9.39 5.81
N ARG A 47 -16.30 8.35 6.63
CA ARG A 47 -15.77 7.00 6.38
C ARG A 47 -16.36 6.34 5.14
N ILE A 48 -17.65 6.47 4.91
CA ILE A 48 -18.35 5.83 3.78
C ILE A 48 -17.81 6.39 2.46
N GLY A 49 -17.77 7.71 2.33
CA GLY A 49 -17.23 8.36 1.12
C GLY A 49 -15.74 8.04 0.92
N TYR A 50 -14.96 7.95 1.99
CA TYR A 50 -13.55 7.54 1.91
C TYR A 50 -13.38 6.10 1.40
N LEU A 51 -14.18 5.15 1.90
CA LEU A 51 -14.09 3.76 1.47
C LEU A 51 -14.52 3.60 0.00
N LYS A 52 -15.59 4.31 -0.41
CA LYS A 52 -16.02 4.32 -1.81
C LYS A 52 -14.95 4.90 -2.72
N TRP A 53 -14.40 6.05 -2.39
CA TRP A 53 -13.29 6.66 -3.13
C TRP A 53 -12.09 5.71 -3.27
N ARG A 54 -11.69 5.03 -2.19
CA ARG A 54 -10.59 4.06 -2.21
C ARG A 54 -10.88 2.87 -3.13
N GLU A 55 -12.12 2.40 -3.17
CA GLU A 55 -12.51 1.30 -4.04
C GLU A 55 -12.51 1.74 -5.52
N ASP A 56 -13.10 2.89 -5.82
CA ASP A 56 -13.14 3.43 -7.17
C ASP A 56 -11.74 3.72 -7.71
N LEU A 57 -10.81 4.20 -6.85
CA LEU A 57 -9.40 4.36 -7.19
C LEU A 57 -8.73 3.05 -7.57
N LYS A 58 -8.93 1.97 -6.80
CA LYS A 58 -8.35 0.65 -7.14
C LYS A 58 -8.82 0.16 -8.50
N GLN A 59 -10.11 0.30 -8.78
CA GLN A 59 -10.67 -0.07 -10.07
C GLN A 59 -10.10 0.79 -11.21
N PHE A 60 -9.98 2.09 -11.00
CA PHE A 60 -9.40 3.02 -11.96
C PHE A 60 -7.94 2.70 -12.25
N HIS A 61 -7.10 2.54 -11.22
CA HIS A 61 -5.68 2.22 -11.38
C HIS A 61 -5.48 0.89 -12.13
N ALA A 62 -6.26 -0.14 -11.79
CA ALA A 62 -6.19 -1.43 -12.46
C ALA A 62 -6.60 -1.33 -13.94
N ARG A 63 -7.68 -0.58 -14.24
CA ARG A 63 -8.10 -0.35 -15.63
C ARG A 63 -7.03 0.41 -16.42
N LYS A 64 -6.51 1.51 -15.84
CA LYS A 64 -5.52 2.35 -16.50
C LYS A 64 -4.20 1.62 -16.75
N ALA A 65 -3.74 0.82 -15.80
CA ALA A 65 -2.58 -0.05 -15.98
C ALA A 65 -2.82 -1.05 -17.12
N GLY A 66 -4.00 -1.71 -17.16
CA GLY A 66 -4.33 -2.65 -18.21
C GLY A 66 -4.39 -2.02 -19.60
N GLU A 67 -4.92 -0.80 -19.74
CA GLU A 67 -4.91 -0.05 -21.00
C GLU A 67 -3.49 0.17 -21.53
N ILE A 68 -2.59 0.61 -20.65
CA ILE A 68 -1.18 0.89 -21.01
C ILE A 68 -0.46 -0.41 -21.37
N LEU A 69 -0.63 -1.47 -20.59
CA LEU A 69 0.04 -2.75 -20.86
C LEU A 69 -0.40 -3.36 -22.18
N ARG A 70 -1.70 -3.30 -22.55
CA ARG A 70 -2.18 -3.74 -23.86
C ARG A 70 -1.57 -2.95 -25.00
N GLN A 71 -1.47 -1.62 -24.85
CA GLN A 71 -0.82 -0.76 -25.85
C GLN A 71 0.67 -1.12 -26.04
N LEU A 72 1.31 -1.64 -25.00
CA LEU A 72 2.70 -2.12 -25.04
C LEU A 72 2.84 -3.57 -25.50
N GLY A 73 1.74 -4.25 -25.83
CA GLY A 73 1.76 -5.61 -26.37
C GLY A 73 1.85 -6.73 -25.33
N TYR A 74 1.54 -6.45 -24.04
CA TYR A 74 1.48 -7.49 -23.01
C TYR A 74 0.31 -8.45 -23.25
N GLU A 75 0.56 -9.74 -23.03
CA GLU A 75 -0.46 -10.78 -23.09
C GLU A 75 -1.57 -10.56 -22.05
N GLU A 76 -2.82 -10.91 -22.38
CA GLU A 76 -3.98 -10.71 -21.51
C GLU A 76 -3.84 -11.40 -20.14
N ALA A 77 -3.15 -12.53 -20.08
CA ALA A 77 -2.89 -13.22 -18.81
C ALA A 77 -2.03 -12.36 -17.86
N ALA A 78 -0.97 -11.73 -18.37
CA ALA A 78 -0.12 -10.82 -17.60
C ALA A 78 -0.90 -9.55 -17.20
N VAL A 79 -1.67 -8.97 -18.12
CA VAL A 79 -2.54 -7.81 -17.85
C VAL A 79 -3.52 -8.12 -16.72
N ALA A 80 -4.22 -9.25 -16.79
CA ALA A 80 -5.18 -9.68 -15.78
C ALA A 80 -4.51 -9.82 -14.40
N ARG A 81 -3.34 -10.43 -14.34
CA ARG A 81 -2.58 -10.63 -13.10
C ARG A 81 -2.17 -9.30 -12.47
N VAL A 82 -1.65 -8.35 -13.25
CA VAL A 82 -1.34 -6.99 -12.75
C VAL A 82 -2.59 -6.31 -12.19
N GLN A 83 -3.70 -6.39 -12.91
CA GLN A 83 -4.96 -5.80 -12.48
C GLN A 83 -5.50 -6.43 -11.19
N GLU A 84 -5.38 -7.75 -11.00
CA GLU A 84 -5.78 -8.45 -9.77
C GLU A 84 -4.95 -7.99 -8.57
N LEU A 85 -3.63 -7.87 -8.73
CA LEU A 85 -2.73 -7.36 -7.70
C LEU A 85 -3.11 -5.91 -7.28
N ILE A 86 -3.34 -5.02 -8.25
CA ILE A 86 -3.75 -3.64 -7.97
C ILE A 86 -5.09 -3.58 -7.23
N ARG A 87 -6.06 -4.42 -7.61
CA ARG A 87 -7.37 -4.50 -6.94
C ARG A 87 -7.31 -5.19 -5.58
N LYS A 88 -6.18 -5.82 -5.23
CA LYS A 88 -6.00 -6.60 -3.98
C LYS A 88 -6.99 -7.76 -3.83
N ARG A 89 -7.46 -8.34 -4.93
CA ARG A 89 -8.46 -9.43 -4.89
C ARG A 89 -7.92 -10.71 -4.27
N ASN A 90 -6.63 -10.97 -4.45
CA ASN A 90 -5.97 -12.20 -4.00
C ASN A 90 -5.24 -12.05 -2.66
N PHE A 91 -5.35 -10.91 -1.98
CA PHE A 91 -4.80 -10.74 -0.64
C PHE A 91 -5.74 -11.36 0.41
N PRO A 92 -5.21 -12.16 1.36
CA PRO A 92 -3.82 -12.59 1.57
C PRO A 92 -3.48 -13.97 0.94
N ARG A 93 -4.16 -14.39 -0.10
CA ARG A 93 -4.14 -15.76 -0.64
C ARG A 93 -2.87 -16.10 -1.44
N THR A 94 -2.20 -15.12 -2.02
CA THR A 94 -1.00 -15.34 -2.84
C THR A 94 0.22 -14.65 -2.23
N ALA A 95 1.40 -15.26 -2.36
CA ALA A 95 2.65 -14.71 -1.86
C ALA A 95 2.90 -13.29 -2.41
N GLU A 96 2.67 -13.06 -3.70
CA GLU A 96 2.88 -11.75 -4.32
C GLU A 96 1.90 -10.68 -3.82
N SER A 97 0.64 -11.05 -3.53
CA SER A 97 -0.30 -10.11 -2.92
C SER A 97 0.10 -9.72 -1.50
N CYS A 98 0.71 -10.65 -0.75
CA CYS A 98 1.28 -10.36 0.57
C CYS A 98 2.49 -9.45 0.47
N VAL A 99 3.42 -9.72 -0.46
CA VAL A 99 4.60 -8.86 -0.69
C VAL A 99 4.19 -7.44 -1.06
N LEU A 100 3.19 -7.28 -1.93
CA LEU A 100 2.70 -5.95 -2.30
C LEU A 100 2.05 -5.22 -1.11
N GLU A 101 1.29 -5.92 -0.27
CA GLU A 101 0.70 -5.31 0.93
C GLU A 101 1.78 -4.96 1.97
N ASP A 102 2.78 -5.80 2.16
CA ASP A 102 3.95 -5.52 3.00
C ASP A 102 4.69 -4.27 2.54
N ALA A 103 4.98 -4.17 1.24
CA ALA A 103 5.62 -3.00 0.65
C ALA A 103 4.82 -1.71 0.88
N LEU A 104 3.50 -1.77 0.72
CA LEU A 104 2.59 -0.64 0.99
C LEU A 104 2.57 -0.25 2.48
N CYS A 105 2.59 -1.22 3.39
CA CYS A 105 2.64 -0.96 4.82
C CYS A 105 3.97 -0.33 5.24
N LEU A 106 5.10 -0.86 4.77
CA LEU A 106 6.42 -0.31 5.06
C LEU A 106 6.58 1.10 4.50
N MET A 107 6.12 1.32 3.28
CA MET A 107 6.13 2.64 2.67
C MET A 107 5.28 3.66 3.44
N PHE A 108 4.11 3.26 3.93
CA PHE A 108 3.29 4.10 4.81
C PHE A 108 4.05 4.49 6.08
N LEU A 109 4.66 3.53 6.75
CA LEU A 109 5.42 3.75 7.98
C LEU A 109 6.63 4.66 7.74
N GLU A 110 7.32 4.48 6.61
CA GLU A 110 8.51 5.26 6.26
C GLU A 110 8.18 6.72 5.87
N THR A 111 7.09 6.95 5.13
CA THR A 111 6.88 8.23 4.45
C THR A 111 5.66 9.02 4.88
N GLN A 112 4.63 8.37 5.41
CA GLN A 112 3.33 8.99 5.67
C GLN A 112 2.93 8.96 7.15
N PHE A 113 3.63 8.22 7.97
CA PHE A 113 3.27 8.01 9.38
C PHE A 113 3.22 9.33 10.16
N ALA A 114 4.29 10.13 10.11
CA ALA A 114 4.36 11.40 10.84
C ALA A 114 3.26 12.36 10.42
N GLU A 115 3.07 12.55 9.13
CA GLU A 115 2.04 13.44 8.59
C GLU A 115 0.63 12.96 8.94
N THR A 116 0.38 11.66 8.86
CA THR A 116 -0.92 11.07 9.19
C THR A 116 -1.21 11.23 10.68
N THR A 117 -0.22 11.03 11.56
CA THR A 117 -0.36 11.25 13.01
C THR A 117 -0.73 12.69 13.32
N ALA A 118 -0.04 13.64 12.72
CA ALA A 118 -0.31 15.07 12.89
C ALA A 118 -1.74 15.47 12.48
N LYS A 119 -2.28 14.80 11.45
CA LYS A 119 -3.64 15.06 10.95
C LYS A 119 -4.75 14.35 11.73
N THR A 120 -4.47 13.19 12.30
CA THR A 120 -5.52 12.32 12.86
C THR A 120 -5.50 12.22 14.38
N GLY A 121 -4.39 12.57 15.03
CA GLY A 121 -4.13 12.38 16.45
C GLY A 121 -3.73 10.94 16.81
N ASP A 122 -3.17 10.78 17.99
CA ASP A 122 -2.53 9.55 18.47
C ASP A 122 -3.53 8.39 18.61
N GLU A 123 -4.71 8.61 19.16
CA GLU A 123 -5.70 7.56 19.38
C GLU A 123 -6.13 6.89 18.07
N LYS A 124 -6.44 7.70 17.06
CA LYS A 124 -6.81 7.19 15.75
C LYS A 124 -5.63 6.51 15.06
N MET A 125 -4.41 7.05 15.26
CA MET A 125 -3.18 6.45 14.73
C MET A 125 -2.91 5.07 15.33
N LEU A 126 -3.14 4.85 16.62
CA LEU A 126 -3.04 3.51 17.23
C LEU A 126 -3.88 2.48 16.49
N GLY A 127 -5.14 2.81 16.19
CA GLY A 127 -6.02 1.93 15.42
C GLY A 127 -5.53 1.68 13.98
N ILE A 128 -4.91 2.68 13.35
CA ILE A 128 -4.31 2.53 12.01
C ILE A 128 -3.10 1.59 12.09
N LEU A 129 -2.19 1.80 13.06
CA LEU A 129 -1.00 0.96 13.27
C LEU A 129 -1.36 -0.50 13.53
N GLN A 130 -2.33 -0.75 14.41
CA GLN A 130 -2.80 -2.11 14.68
C GLN A 130 -3.34 -2.81 13.43
N LYS A 131 -4.13 -2.12 12.62
CA LYS A 131 -4.65 -2.66 11.34
C LYS A 131 -3.52 -2.90 10.33
N THR A 132 -2.56 -2.00 10.26
CA THR A 132 -1.37 -2.13 9.40
C THR A 132 -0.56 -3.35 9.82
N TRP A 133 -0.27 -3.49 11.12
CA TRP A 133 0.50 -4.59 11.66
C TRP A 133 -0.12 -5.96 11.39
N ARG A 134 -1.46 -6.08 11.51
CA ARG A 134 -2.17 -7.35 11.24
C ARG A 134 -2.03 -7.83 9.81
N LYS A 135 -1.83 -6.93 8.86
CA LYS A 135 -1.66 -7.26 7.44
C LYS A 135 -0.24 -7.65 7.06
N MET A 136 0.73 -7.25 7.86
CA MET A 136 2.15 -7.43 7.56
C MET A 136 2.59 -8.85 7.89
N SER A 137 3.45 -9.40 7.03
CA SER A 137 4.17 -10.64 7.30
C SER A 137 5.16 -10.49 8.46
N PRO A 138 5.62 -11.58 9.09
CA PRO A 138 6.66 -11.51 10.12
C PRO A 138 7.92 -10.77 9.65
N GLN A 139 8.40 -11.05 8.44
CA GLN A 139 9.55 -10.38 7.83
C GLN A 139 9.34 -8.86 7.74
N ALA A 140 8.18 -8.43 7.24
CA ALA A 140 7.90 -7.00 7.10
C ALA A 140 7.79 -6.30 8.47
N ARG A 141 7.28 -6.99 9.50
CA ARG A 141 7.22 -6.47 10.87
C ARG A 141 8.62 -6.24 11.45
N GLU A 142 9.53 -7.19 11.25
CA GLU A 142 10.93 -7.03 11.67
C GLU A 142 11.57 -5.82 11.00
N ILE A 143 11.40 -5.68 9.69
CA ILE A 143 11.90 -4.52 8.94
C ILE A 143 11.28 -3.20 9.46
N ALA A 144 9.97 -3.19 9.74
CA ALA A 144 9.28 -2.01 10.24
C ALA A 144 9.87 -1.48 11.55
N LEU A 145 10.32 -2.37 12.44
CA LEU A 145 10.95 -1.99 13.71
C LEU A 145 12.34 -1.36 13.52
N THR A 146 12.99 -1.59 12.38
CA THR A 146 14.30 -1.01 12.05
C THR A 146 14.20 0.33 11.30
N LEU A 147 13.01 0.75 10.90
CA LEU A 147 12.83 2.02 10.20
C LEU A 147 13.23 3.21 11.09
N PRO A 148 13.83 4.25 10.52
CA PRO A 148 14.12 5.47 11.24
C PRO A 148 12.81 6.16 11.65
N MET A 149 12.55 6.22 12.93
CA MET A 149 11.36 6.83 13.52
C MET A 149 11.75 7.81 14.61
N GLY A 150 11.05 8.92 14.68
CA GLY A 150 11.16 9.85 15.83
C GLY A 150 10.66 9.18 17.13
N THR A 151 11.06 9.73 18.28
CA THR A 151 10.73 9.19 19.60
C THR A 151 9.23 9.00 19.81
N GLY A 152 8.42 9.99 19.41
CA GLY A 152 6.94 9.91 19.51
C GLY A 152 6.32 8.82 18.61
N GLN A 153 6.86 8.65 17.40
CA GLN A 153 6.41 7.59 16.49
C GLN A 153 6.73 6.21 17.06
N ARG A 154 7.93 6.02 17.59
CA ARG A 154 8.36 4.77 18.22
C ARG A 154 7.46 4.42 19.40
N ALA A 155 7.17 5.36 20.29
CA ALA A 155 6.26 5.16 21.42
C ALA A 155 4.84 4.76 20.96
N LEU A 156 4.32 5.34 19.88
CA LEU A 156 3.03 4.94 19.31
C LEU A 156 3.05 3.51 18.76
N VAL A 157 4.12 3.11 18.08
CA VAL A 157 4.29 1.73 17.59
C VAL A 157 4.32 0.76 18.76
N GLU A 158 5.15 0.99 19.78
CA GLU A 158 5.25 0.16 20.98
C GLU A 158 3.89 0.01 21.67
N LYS A 159 3.17 1.12 21.86
CA LYS A 159 1.81 1.11 22.43
C LYS A 159 0.82 0.31 21.59
N ALA A 160 0.90 0.44 20.25
CA ALA A 160 0.04 -0.32 19.35
C ALA A 160 0.32 -1.83 19.44
N LEU A 161 1.60 -2.21 19.61
CA LEU A 161 2.05 -3.61 19.69
C LEU A 161 1.75 -4.27 21.03
N ALA A 162 1.72 -3.53 22.14
CA ALA A 162 1.36 -4.05 23.45
C ALA A 162 0.00 -4.77 23.46
N GLY A 163 -0.92 -4.38 22.57
CA GLY A 163 -2.20 -5.06 22.38
C GLY A 163 -2.16 -6.39 21.61
N PHE A 164 -0.97 -6.85 21.14
CA PHE A 164 -0.80 -8.13 20.43
C PHE A 164 -0.10 -9.20 21.27
N THR A 165 0.39 -8.83 22.44
CA THR A 165 1.09 -9.73 23.36
C THR A 165 0.20 -10.31 24.45
N SER A 166 -1.12 -10.10 24.34
CA SER A 166 -2.11 -10.61 25.30
C SER A 166 -2.93 -11.72 24.70
#